data_d036c8a4ad4fd104744e8d139439b06a
#
_entry.id   d036c8a4ad4fd104744e8d139439b06a
#
_cell.length_a   1.000
_cell.length_b   1.000
_cell.length_c   1.000
_cell.angle_alpha   90.00
_cell.angle_beta   90.00
_cell.angle_gamma   90.00
#
_symmetry.space_group_name_H-M   'P 1'
#
loop_
_entity.id
_entity.type
_entity.pdbx_description
1 polymer ?
#
loop_
_entity_poly.entity_id
_entity_poly.type
_entity_poly.pdbx_seq_one_letter_code
_entity_poly.pdbx_strand_id
1 'polypeptide(L)'
;MQRLPTSLLFVLLVSLLAGCASAAQSLQEQATPSSLPQAAATTQVEEVSSNPPADCPVTTAKKQESFKAPKPYSVDAPWESMFWYGTDNLWTALDATGVWSALPDNPEGYTQKIMWWSDLYVLKDELEPALEVTGRRLDAEAPPLKTYGATNAFAADIGDAMLTGVDFPTLGCWEITGRYRKSELTFVVWVAP
;
A
#
# COMPACT_ATOMS: atom_id res chain seq x y z
N MET A 1 -42.72 30.30 -11.37
CA MET A 1 -43.65 29.61 -12.28
C MET A 1 -43.09 28.24 -12.54
N GLN A 2 -43.78 27.29 -12.00
CA GLN A 2 -44.24 25.97 -12.50
C GLN A 2 -43.16 24.92 -12.51
N ARG A 3 -43.27 23.83 -11.98
CA ARG A 3 -44.22 22.92 -11.24
C ARG A 3 -43.51 21.56 -11.26
N LEU A 4 -43.42 20.92 -10.14
CA LEU A 4 -43.48 19.47 -9.92
C LEU A 4 -44.71 18.86 -10.66
N PRO A 5 -44.95 17.57 -10.72
CA PRO A 5 -44.45 16.42 -9.93
C PRO A 5 -44.34 15.11 -10.77
N THR A 6 -44.10 13.96 -10.24
CA THR A 6 -45.02 12.86 -9.87
C THR A 6 -44.18 11.56 -9.84
N SER A 7 -44.08 10.89 -8.77
CA SER A 7 -44.89 9.86 -8.12
C SER A 7 -44.84 8.46 -8.72
N LEU A 8 -44.60 7.53 -7.81
CA LEU A 8 -45.16 6.19 -7.58
C LEU A 8 -44.77 5.04 -8.53
N LEU A 9 -44.28 3.93 -7.99
CA LEU A 9 -45.09 2.75 -7.62
C LEU A 9 -44.20 1.65 -7.03
N PHE A 10 -44.36 1.33 -5.81
CA PHE A 10 -44.71 0.09 -5.12
C PHE A 10 -44.83 -1.15 -6.03
N VAL A 11 -44.03 -2.19 -5.76
CA VAL A 11 -44.53 -3.58 -5.77
C VAL A 11 -43.80 -4.39 -4.70
N LEU A 12 -44.56 -4.72 -3.67
CA LEU A 12 -44.31 -5.77 -2.70
C LEU A 12 -44.62 -7.11 -3.37
N LEU A 13 -43.71 -8.08 -3.28
CA LEU A 13 -44.08 -9.48 -3.53
C LEU A 13 -43.47 -10.35 -2.43
N VAL A 14 -44.36 -10.69 -1.51
CA VAL A 14 -44.19 -11.74 -0.49
C VAL A 14 -44.54 -13.07 -1.18
N SER A 15 -43.65 -14.05 -1.12
CA SER A 15 -44.00 -15.44 -1.43
C SER A 15 -43.41 -16.34 -0.35
N LEU A 16 -44.31 -16.73 0.56
CA LEU A 16 -44.18 -17.88 1.45
C LEU A 16 -44.40 -19.15 0.64
N LEU A 17 -43.52 -20.12 0.75
CA LEU A 17 -43.82 -21.53 0.50
C LEU A 17 -43.10 -22.39 1.56
N ALA A 18 -43.93 -22.92 2.43
CA ALA A 18 -43.62 -24.03 3.32
C ALA A 18 -43.73 -25.35 2.53
N GLY A 19 -42.96 -26.34 2.86
CA GLY A 19 -43.15 -27.67 2.29
C GLY A 19 -42.12 -28.71 2.69
N CYS A 20 -42.45 -29.48 3.68
CA CYS A 20 -42.39 -30.91 3.85
C CYS A 20 -41.06 -31.62 4.16
N ALA A 21 -41.08 -32.14 5.35
CA ALA A 21 -40.23 -33.21 5.84
C ALA A 21 -40.42 -34.53 5.02
N SER A 22 -39.33 -35.26 4.80
CA SER A 22 -39.37 -36.69 4.57
C SER A 22 -38.16 -37.32 5.25
N ALA A 23 -38.45 -38.11 6.25
CA ALA A 23 -37.56 -39.06 6.89
C ALA A 23 -37.32 -40.23 5.94
N ALA A 24 -36.09 -40.57 5.69
CA ALA A 24 -35.71 -41.91 5.21
C ALA A 24 -34.47 -42.33 5.98
N GLN A 25 -34.67 -43.27 6.90
CA GLN A 25 -33.63 -44.08 7.51
C GLN A 25 -33.13 -45.10 6.47
N SER A 26 -31.84 -45.24 6.30
CA SER A 26 -31.25 -46.48 5.83
C SER A 26 -29.78 -46.62 6.22
N LEU A 27 -29.52 -47.61 6.99
CA LEU A 27 -28.36 -48.51 7.03
C LEU A 27 -26.97 -47.90 7.27
N GLN A 28 -26.53 -48.14 8.49
CA GLN A 28 -25.15 -48.21 8.93
C GLN A 28 -24.34 -49.15 8.06
N GLU A 29 -23.37 -48.62 7.34
CA GLU A 29 -22.22 -49.37 6.88
C GLU A 29 -21.00 -48.85 7.63
N GLN A 30 -20.50 -49.70 8.50
CA GLN A 30 -19.35 -49.48 9.36
C GLN A 30 -18.08 -49.53 8.51
N ALA A 31 -17.63 -48.35 8.03
CA ALA A 31 -16.31 -48.22 7.42
C ALA A 31 -15.30 -47.81 8.50
N THR A 32 -14.36 -48.67 8.74
CA THR A 32 -13.19 -48.49 9.58
C THR A 32 -12.44 -47.20 9.19
N PRO A 33 -12.13 -46.27 10.12
CA PRO A 33 -11.31 -45.15 9.79
C PRO A 33 -9.84 -45.59 9.67
N SER A 34 -9.35 -45.65 8.44
CA SER A 34 -7.92 -45.68 8.16
C SER A 34 -7.35 -44.30 8.47
N SER A 35 -6.79 -44.15 9.64
CA SER A 35 -6.09 -42.92 10.04
C SER A 35 -4.75 -42.83 9.30
N LEU A 36 -4.76 -42.15 8.16
CA LEU A 36 -3.53 -41.59 7.60
C LEU A 36 -3.05 -40.48 8.54
N PRO A 37 -1.77 -40.42 8.88
CA PRO A 37 -1.24 -39.30 9.64
C PRO A 37 -1.33 -38.05 8.77
N GLN A 38 -2.29 -37.20 9.09
CA GLN A 38 -2.39 -35.85 8.55
C GLN A 38 -1.23 -35.06 9.16
N ALA A 39 -0.16 -34.88 8.38
CA ALA A 39 0.90 -33.98 8.73
C ALA A 39 0.26 -32.58 8.85
N ALA A 40 0.07 -32.14 10.08
CA ALA A 40 -0.29 -30.75 10.38
C ALA A 40 0.84 -29.87 9.83
N ALA A 41 0.61 -29.22 8.70
CA ALA A 41 1.45 -28.13 8.26
C ALA A 41 1.32 -27.03 9.31
N THR A 42 2.27 -26.98 10.24
CA THR A 42 2.41 -25.85 11.15
C THR A 42 2.83 -24.68 10.30
N THR A 43 1.87 -23.83 9.94
CA THR A 43 2.17 -22.52 9.37
C THR A 43 2.87 -21.75 10.49
N GLN A 44 4.19 -21.72 10.46
CA GLN A 44 4.95 -20.81 11.31
C GLN A 44 4.60 -19.40 10.80
N VAL A 45 3.89 -18.66 11.62
CA VAL A 45 3.77 -17.19 11.44
C VAL A 45 5.17 -16.66 11.72
N GLU A 46 5.88 -16.28 10.68
CA GLU A 46 7.19 -15.65 10.78
C GLU A 46 6.98 -14.31 11.48
N GLU A 47 7.46 -14.21 12.71
CA GLU A 47 7.40 -12.96 13.49
C GLU A 47 8.39 -11.96 12.88
N VAL A 48 7.88 -10.97 12.17
CA VAL A 48 8.70 -9.96 11.52
C VAL A 48 9.32 -9.04 12.58
N SER A 49 10.65 -8.90 12.53
CA SER A 49 11.42 -8.07 13.46
C SER A 49 11.11 -6.57 13.27
N SER A 50 11.17 -5.81 14.37
CA SER A 50 11.11 -4.34 14.30
C SER A 50 12.33 -3.71 13.61
N ASN A 51 13.43 -4.44 13.48
CA ASN A 51 14.65 -3.97 12.81
C ASN A 51 14.87 -4.72 11.50
N PRO A 52 15.37 -4.04 10.45
CA PRO A 52 15.70 -4.70 9.20
C PRO A 52 16.80 -5.74 9.40
N PRO A 53 16.68 -6.92 8.79
CA PRO A 53 17.77 -7.90 8.74
C PRO A 53 18.93 -7.36 7.91
N ALA A 54 20.12 -7.95 8.11
CA ALA A 54 21.36 -7.45 7.48
C ALA A 54 21.35 -7.50 5.93
N ASP A 55 20.55 -8.38 5.35
CA ASP A 55 20.38 -8.60 3.92
C ASP A 55 19.30 -7.69 3.29
N CYS A 56 18.52 -6.96 4.09
CA CYS A 56 17.63 -5.92 3.57
C CYS A 56 18.42 -4.62 3.32
N PRO A 57 18.62 -4.20 2.07
CA PRO A 57 19.47 -3.05 1.74
C PRO A 57 18.73 -1.71 1.91
N VAL A 58 18.14 -1.47 3.08
CA VAL A 58 17.36 -0.25 3.34
C VAL A 58 18.10 1.03 2.95
N THR A 59 17.35 1.94 2.34
CA THR A 59 17.81 3.28 1.99
C THR A 59 17.79 4.15 3.24
N THR A 60 18.95 4.63 3.67
CA THR A 60 19.09 5.41 4.90
C THR A 60 19.91 6.68 4.66
N ALA A 61 19.70 7.70 5.46
CA ALA A 61 20.46 8.96 5.40
C ALA A 61 21.97 8.76 5.50
N LYS A 62 22.44 7.73 6.21
CA LYS A 62 23.86 7.43 6.39
C LYS A 62 24.54 6.79 5.16
N LYS A 63 23.75 6.14 4.32
CA LYS A 63 24.27 5.39 3.15
C LYS A 63 24.22 6.21 1.86
N GLN A 64 23.59 7.37 1.89
CA GLN A 64 23.38 8.20 0.72
C GLN A 64 24.19 9.50 0.82
N GLU A 65 24.78 9.93 -0.31
CA GLU A 65 25.17 11.33 -0.43
C GLU A 65 23.93 12.19 -0.31
N SER A 66 24.00 13.27 0.47
CA SER A 66 22.85 14.12 0.75
C SER A 66 22.35 14.79 -0.55
N PHE A 67 21.31 14.24 -1.14
CA PHE A 67 20.55 14.95 -2.18
C PHE A 67 19.97 16.25 -1.56
N LYS A 68 20.04 17.32 -2.31
CA LYS A 68 19.46 18.61 -1.93
C LYS A 68 18.35 18.95 -2.90
N ALA A 69 17.15 19.09 -2.39
CA ALA A 69 16.04 19.51 -3.22
C ALA A 69 16.36 20.84 -3.93
N PRO A 70 16.01 21.00 -5.21
CA PRO A 70 16.22 22.23 -5.93
C PRO A 70 15.33 23.35 -5.36
N LYS A 71 15.74 24.60 -5.57
CA LYS A 71 14.87 25.74 -5.21
C LYS A 71 13.56 25.65 -6.01
N PRO A 72 12.40 26.02 -5.44
CA PRO A 72 12.20 26.77 -4.17
C PRO A 72 12.12 25.89 -2.91
N TYR A 73 12.32 24.60 -3.00
CA TYR A 73 12.18 23.68 -1.87
C TYR A 73 13.28 23.92 -0.81
N SER A 74 12.95 23.58 0.43
CA SER A 74 13.91 23.63 1.52
C SER A 74 15.09 22.69 1.28
N VAL A 75 16.27 23.05 1.74
CA VAL A 75 17.46 22.20 1.70
C VAL A 75 17.29 20.97 2.60
N ASP A 76 16.57 21.15 3.70
CA ASP A 76 16.25 20.09 4.64
C ASP A 76 14.88 19.49 4.30
N ALA A 77 14.71 18.20 4.54
CA ALA A 77 13.42 17.56 4.40
C ALA A 77 12.37 18.19 5.33
N PRO A 78 11.10 18.23 4.93
CA PRO A 78 10.10 19.04 5.65
C PRO A 78 9.71 18.49 7.01
N TRP A 79 10.06 17.24 7.33
CA TRP A 79 9.70 16.61 8.59
C TRP A 79 10.94 16.18 9.37
N GLU A 80 10.88 16.32 10.69
CA GLU A 80 11.90 15.81 11.59
C GLU A 80 12.10 14.30 11.36
N SER A 81 13.32 13.80 11.51
CA SER A 81 13.73 12.42 11.24
C SER A 81 13.72 11.98 9.77
N MET A 82 13.35 12.83 8.84
CA MET A 82 13.39 12.51 7.41
C MET A 82 14.60 13.14 6.70
N PHE A 83 14.90 12.60 5.52
CA PHE A 83 15.90 13.16 4.62
C PHE A 83 15.40 13.15 3.19
N TRP A 84 15.89 14.08 2.38
CA TRP A 84 15.65 14.08 0.96
C TRP A 84 16.42 12.96 0.27
N TYR A 85 15.73 12.21 -0.55
CA TYR A 85 16.29 11.16 -1.38
C TYR A 85 15.80 11.30 -2.81
N GLY A 86 16.72 11.32 -3.77
CA GLY A 86 16.31 11.43 -5.16
C GLY A 86 17.38 11.88 -6.13
N THR A 87 16.88 12.40 -7.24
CA THR A 87 17.64 13.01 -8.33
C THR A 87 17.12 14.43 -8.56
N ASP A 88 17.77 15.20 -9.43
CA ASP A 88 17.34 16.57 -9.74
C ASP A 88 15.91 16.65 -10.31
N ASN A 89 15.41 15.56 -10.90
CA ASN A 89 14.11 15.57 -11.58
C ASN A 89 13.01 14.79 -10.85
N LEU A 90 13.34 13.95 -9.87
CA LEU A 90 12.36 13.19 -9.08
C LEU A 90 12.96 12.86 -7.71
N TRP A 91 12.27 13.23 -6.64
CA TRP A 91 12.70 12.96 -5.28
C TRP A 91 11.54 12.72 -4.34
N THR A 92 11.85 12.20 -3.15
CA THR A 92 10.94 11.90 -2.06
C THR A 92 11.59 12.22 -0.72
N ALA A 93 10.81 12.25 0.36
CA ALA A 93 11.30 12.30 1.73
C ALA A 93 11.18 10.91 2.36
N LEU A 94 12.28 10.40 2.90
CA LEU A 94 12.35 9.09 3.54
C LEU A 94 12.72 9.24 5.02
N ASP A 95 12.25 8.31 5.85
CA ASP A 95 12.74 8.18 7.22
C ASP A 95 14.24 7.89 7.23
N ALA A 96 14.98 8.56 8.12
CA ALA A 96 16.43 8.47 8.19
C ALA A 96 16.95 7.06 8.49
N THR A 97 16.13 6.21 9.10
CA THR A 97 16.45 4.81 9.41
C THR A 97 16.08 3.84 8.28
N GLY A 98 15.21 4.25 7.37
CA GLY A 98 14.64 3.39 6.34
C GLY A 98 13.59 2.40 6.88
N VAL A 99 13.09 2.62 8.10
CA VAL A 99 12.08 1.76 8.75
C VAL A 99 10.74 2.47 8.77
N TRP A 100 9.71 1.79 8.31
CA TRP A 100 8.32 2.22 8.40
C TRP A 100 7.57 1.28 9.35
N SER A 101 7.19 1.76 10.51
CA SER A 101 6.52 0.96 11.55
C SER A 101 5.17 1.55 11.93
N ALA A 102 4.35 0.73 12.59
CA ALA A 102 3.03 1.12 13.06
C ALA A 102 2.13 1.69 11.94
N LEU A 103 2.28 1.16 10.72
CA LEU A 103 1.44 1.58 9.59
C LEU A 103 -0.01 1.17 9.84
N PRO A 104 -1.00 1.98 9.42
CA PRO A 104 -2.40 1.60 9.47
C PRO A 104 -2.65 0.28 8.76
N ASP A 105 -3.27 -0.67 9.45
CA ASP A 105 -3.67 -1.97 8.92
C ASP A 105 -5.08 -1.89 8.33
N ASN A 106 -5.30 -2.53 7.18
CA ASN A 106 -6.58 -2.63 6.49
C ASN A 106 -6.67 -3.98 5.74
N PRO A 107 -7.83 -4.35 5.14
CA PRO A 107 -7.99 -5.63 4.44
C PRO A 107 -7.01 -5.87 3.28
N GLU A 108 -6.41 -4.83 2.72
CA GLU A 108 -5.46 -4.90 1.61
C GLU A 108 -4.00 -4.96 2.08
N GLY A 109 -3.75 -4.74 3.37
CA GLY A 109 -2.43 -4.73 4.00
C GLY A 109 -2.14 -3.46 4.80
N TYR A 110 -0.88 -3.08 4.86
CA TYR A 110 -0.38 -1.96 5.65
C TYR A 110 -0.25 -0.72 4.77
N THR A 111 -1.02 0.32 5.07
CA THR A 111 -1.11 1.53 4.23
C THR A 111 -0.02 2.54 4.55
N GLN A 112 0.60 3.09 3.49
CA GLN A 112 1.46 4.27 3.59
C GLN A 112 1.11 5.30 2.51
N LYS A 113 1.34 6.56 2.82
CA LYS A 113 1.28 7.66 1.86
C LYS A 113 2.69 8.13 1.56
N ILE A 114 3.03 8.17 0.28
CA ILE A 114 4.35 8.58 -0.19
C ILE A 114 4.19 9.89 -0.98
N MET A 115 4.92 10.91 -0.56
CA MET A 115 5.00 12.16 -1.30
C MET A 115 6.20 12.13 -2.24
N TRP A 116 5.98 12.63 -3.44
CA TRP A 116 6.98 12.75 -4.48
C TRP A 116 7.02 14.17 -5.01
N TRP A 117 8.19 14.62 -5.38
CA TRP A 117 8.41 15.93 -5.96
C TRP A 117 9.18 15.81 -7.26
N SER A 118 8.94 16.76 -8.15
CA SER A 118 9.67 16.90 -9.40
C SER A 118 9.70 18.37 -9.79
N ASP A 119 10.82 18.86 -10.30
CA ASP A 119 10.96 20.17 -10.90
C ASP A 119 10.08 20.36 -12.16
N LEU A 120 9.64 19.24 -12.73
CA LEU A 120 8.75 19.21 -13.90
C LEU A 120 7.26 19.17 -13.54
N TYR A 121 6.92 19.06 -12.25
CA TYR A 121 5.54 18.99 -11.79
C TYR A 121 5.05 20.38 -11.37
N VAL A 122 3.90 20.76 -11.92
CA VAL A 122 3.20 22.00 -11.57
C VAL A 122 1.73 21.68 -11.34
N LEU A 123 1.28 21.81 -10.10
CA LEU A 123 -0.05 21.40 -9.65
C LEU A 123 -1.18 21.96 -10.51
N LYS A 124 -1.12 23.24 -10.88
CA LYS A 124 -2.17 23.89 -11.67
C LYS A 124 -2.30 23.35 -13.11
N ASP A 125 -1.23 22.73 -13.62
CA ASP A 125 -1.19 22.24 -14.99
C ASP A 125 -1.49 20.74 -15.06
N GLU A 126 -1.35 19.99 -13.94
CA GLU A 126 -1.54 18.55 -13.87
C GLU A 126 -2.18 18.16 -12.52
N LEU A 127 -3.51 18.23 -12.44
CA LEU A 127 -4.26 17.96 -11.21
C LEU A 127 -4.24 16.47 -10.82
N GLU A 128 -4.09 15.59 -11.79
CA GLU A 128 -3.91 14.15 -11.62
C GLU A 128 -2.53 13.77 -12.17
N PRO A 129 -1.50 13.74 -11.32
CA PRO A 129 -0.14 13.46 -11.77
C PRO A 129 -0.01 12.09 -12.42
N ALA A 130 0.68 12.03 -13.56
CA ALA A 130 1.00 10.78 -14.25
C ALA A 130 2.17 10.03 -13.58
N LEU A 131 2.22 10.05 -12.26
CA LEU A 131 3.19 9.31 -11.45
C LEU A 131 2.72 7.87 -11.31
N GLU A 132 3.56 6.94 -11.70
CA GLU A 132 3.37 5.51 -11.50
C GLU A 132 4.28 5.03 -10.37
N VAL A 133 3.71 4.31 -9.40
CA VAL A 133 4.47 3.71 -8.30
C VAL A 133 4.26 2.21 -8.34
N THR A 134 5.35 1.46 -8.25
CA THR A 134 5.35 0.00 -8.17
C THR A 134 6.24 -0.44 -7.02
N GLY A 135 6.09 -1.68 -6.57
CA GLY A 135 7.00 -2.22 -5.57
C GLY A 135 6.92 -3.74 -5.49
N ARG A 136 7.98 -4.32 -4.95
CA ARG A 136 8.11 -5.75 -4.73
C ARG A 136 8.81 -6.04 -3.42
N ARG A 137 8.46 -7.14 -2.80
CA ARG A 137 9.16 -7.65 -1.63
C ARG A 137 10.48 -8.30 -2.02
N LEU A 138 11.54 -8.07 -1.24
CA LEU A 138 12.90 -8.56 -1.53
C LEU A 138 13.28 -9.80 -0.72
N ASP A 139 12.73 -9.96 0.48
CA ASP A 139 13.12 -10.98 1.46
C ASP A 139 12.21 -12.21 1.45
N ALA A 140 11.07 -12.16 0.77
CA ALA A 140 10.16 -13.30 0.60
C ALA A 140 9.28 -13.12 -0.64
N GLU A 141 8.59 -14.17 -1.05
CA GLU A 141 7.52 -14.08 -2.04
C GLU A 141 6.30 -13.37 -1.43
N ALA A 142 5.76 -12.41 -2.16
CA ALA A 142 4.54 -11.70 -1.82
C ALA A 142 3.83 -11.20 -3.08
N PRO A 143 2.52 -10.94 -3.04
CA PRO A 143 1.87 -10.16 -4.08
C PRO A 143 2.58 -8.81 -4.26
N PRO A 144 2.51 -8.21 -5.46
CA PRO A 144 3.09 -6.89 -5.67
C PRO A 144 2.42 -5.85 -4.77
N LEU A 145 3.13 -4.75 -4.54
CA LEU A 145 2.59 -3.57 -3.86
C LEU A 145 1.31 -3.11 -4.57
N LYS A 146 0.24 -2.89 -3.82
CA LYS A 146 -0.96 -2.27 -4.34
C LYS A 146 -0.78 -0.76 -4.31
N THR A 147 -1.03 -0.10 -5.42
CA THR A 147 -0.86 1.35 -5.54
C THR A 147 -2.15 2.01 -6.01
N TYR A 148 -2.36 3.24 -5.57
CA TYR A 148 -3.48 4.06 -5.99
C TYR A 148 -2.96 5.16 -6.90
N GLY A 149 -3.79 5.62 -7.82
CA GLY A 149 -3.44 6.73 -8.70
C GLY A 149 -2.94 7.94 -7.92
N ALA A 150 -1.93 8.61 -8.44
CA ALA A 150 -1.38 9.77 -7.79
C ALA A 150 -2.37 10.94 -7.78
N THR A 151 -2.39 11.66 -6.68
CA THR A 151 -3.14 12.90 -6.53
C THR A 151 -2.18 14.05 -6.27
N ASN A 152 -2.64 15.27 -6.48
CA ASN A 152 -1.88 16.44 -6.10
C ASN A 152 -1.86 16.65 -4.58
N ALA A 153 -0.82 17.29 -4.08
CA ALA A 153 -0.71 17.76 -2.72
C ALA A 153 0.02 19.12 -2.71
N PHE A 154 -0.35 19.97 -1.79
CA PHE A 154 0.28 21.27 -1.59
C PHE A 154 0.24 21.67 -0.11
N ALA A 155 1.34 22.22 0.36
CA ALA A 155 1.39 23.05 1.56
C ALA A 155 2.51 24.07 1.41
N ALA A 156 2.46 25.16 2.18
CA ALA A 156 3.41 26.27 2.04
C ALA A 156 4.88 25.86 2.28
N ASP A 157 5.09 24.86 3.10
CA ASP A 157 6.39 24.31 3.48
C ASP A 157 6.92 23.20 2.55
N ILE A 158 6.02 22.56 1.80
CA ILE A 158 6.39 21.48 0.88
C ILE A 158 6.26 21.84 -0.61
N GLY A 159 5.56 22.92 -0.93
CA GLY A 159 5.27 23.30 -2.33
C GLY A 159 4.33 22.32 -3.04
N ASP A 160 4.42 22.28 -4.38
CA ASP A 160 3.67 21.35 -5.21
C ASP A 160 4.25 19.95 -5.10
N ALA A 161 3.44 18.98 -4.74
CA ALA A 161 3.83 17.58 -4.58
C ALA A 161 2.80 16.63 -5.20
N MET A 162 3.25 15.44 -5.53
CA MET A 162 2.42 14.31 -5.95
C MET A 162 2.29 13.34 -4.78
N LEU A 163 1.09 12.87 -4.46
CA LEU A 163 0.81 11.97 -3.35
C LEU A 163 0.27 10.65 -3.86
N THR A 164 0.90 9.55 -3.47
CA THR A 164 0.44 8.19 -3.80
C THR A 164 0.19 7.41 -2.53
N GLY A 165 -0.99 6.78 -2.43
CA GLY A 165 -1.25 5.76 -1.44
C GLY A 165 -0.72 4.41 -1.91
N VAL A 166 -0.16 3.63 -0.99
CA VAL A 166 0.33 2.28 -1.24
C VAL A 166 -0.09 1.36 -0.10
N ASP A 167 -0.44 0.10 -0.44
CA ASP A 167 -0.68 -0.95 0.56
C ASP A 167 0.35 -2.06 0.37
N PHE A 168 1.06 -2.36 1.45
CA PHE A 168 1.98 -3.48 1.55
C PHE A 168 1.21 -4.73 1.96
N PRO A 169 1.09 -5.76 1.12
CA PRO A 169 0.35 -6.98 1.48
C PRO A 169 0.91 -7.68 2.73
N THR A 170 2.19 -7.48 3.01
CA THR A 170 2.91 -8.09 4.13
C THR A 170 3.97 -7.16 4.67
N LEU A 171 4.34 -7.32 5.92
CA LEU A 171 5.56 -6.74 6.51
C LEU A 171 6.81 -7.31 5.82
N GLY A 172 7.94 -6.61 5.89
CA GLY A 172 9.20 -7.10 5.33
C GLY A 172 10.01 -6.05 4.55
N CYS A 173 10.95 -6.51 3.73
CA CYS A 173 11.86 -5.70 2.93
C CYS A 173 11.22 -5.36 1.58
N TRP A 174 10.95 -4.09 1.33
CA TRP A 174 10.25 -3.66 0.12
C TRP A 174 11.06 -2.68 -0.71
N GLU A 175 11.23 -3.02 -1.98
CA GLU A 175 11.72 -2.10 -3.01
C GLU A 175 10.57 -1.36 -3.65
N ILE A 176 10.64 -0.05 -3.71
CA ILE A 176 9.62 0.84 -4.25
C ILE A 176 10.23 1.67 -5.37
N THR A 177 9.55 1.73 -6.51
CA THR A 177 10.00 2.50 -7.67
C THR A 177 8.89 3.45 -8.09
N GLY A 178 9.21 4.74 -8.15
CA GLY A 178 8.38 5.78 -8.73
C GLY A 178 8.88 6.17 -10.12
N ARG A 179 7.97 6.34 -11.06
CA ARG A 179 8.24 6.84 -12.42
C ARG A 179 7.37 8.04 -12.71
N TYR A 180 8.01 9.14 -13.03
CA TYR A 180 7.32 10.33 -13.47
C TYR A 180 7.99 10.89 -14.71
N ARG A 181 7.23 10.98 -15.81
CA ARG A 181 7.75 11.37 -17.13
C ARG A 181 8.92 10.46 -17.57
N LYS A 182 10.15 11.00 -17.62
CA LYS A 182 11.36 10.26 -17.99
C LYS A 182 12.25 9.91 -16.80
N SER A 183 11.82 10.31 -15.60
CA SER A 183 12.58 10.11 -14.37
C SER A 183 12.09 8.89 -13.62
N GLU A 184 13.02 8.15 -13.05
CA GLU A 184 12.75 7.00 -12.21
C GLU A 184 13.55 7.13 -10.92
N LEU A 185 12.95 6.75 -9.82
CA LEU A 185 13.58 6.72 -8.51
C LEU A 185 13.20 5.45 -7.78
N THR A 186 14.19 4.71 -7.29
CA THR A 186 14.00 3.47 -6.53
C THR A 186 14.64 3.59 -5.15
N PHE A 187 13.94 3.11 -4.14
CA PHE A 187 14.44 3.02 -2.77
C PHE A 187 13.92 1.76 -2.08
N VAL A 188 14.55 1.39 -0.97
CA VAL A 188 14.19 0.22 -0.18
C VAL A 188 13.85 0.63 1.24
N VAL A 189 12.76 0.08 1.76
CA VAL A 189 12.28 0.28 3.13
C VAL A 189 12.06 -1.06 3.83
N TRP A 190 12.19 -1.05 5.15
CA TRP A 190 11.75 -2.13 6.01
C TRP A 190 10.38 -1.78 6.59
N VAL A 191 9.36 -2.55 6.22
CA VAL A 191 8.00 -2.41 6.79
C VAL A 191 7.92 -3.32 8.01
N ALA A 192 7.89 -2.69 9.19
CA ALA A 192 7.91 -3.33 10.51
C ALA A 192 6.52 -3.32 11.18
N PRO A 193 6.31 -4.19 12.19
CA PRO A 193 5.11 -4.17 13.02
C PRO A 193 4.83 -2.83 13.69
#